data_b5376d0529954a02fe3c4906ef48f7f1
#
_entry.id   b5376d0529954a02fe3c4906ef48f7f1
#
_cell.length_a   1.000
_cell.length_b   1.000
_cell.length_c   1.000
_cell.angle_alpha   90.00
_cell.angle_beta   90.00
_cell.angle_gamma   90.00
#
_symmetry.space_group_name_H-M   'P 1'
#
loop_
_entity.id
_entity.type
_entity.pdbx_description
1 polymer ?
#
loop_
_entity_poly.entity_id
_entity_poly.type
_entity_poly.pdbx_seq_one_letter_code
_entity_poly.pdbx_strand_id
1 'polypeptide(L)'
;MRTQFEWFYPLSEQHQIQFKIDAPKELYWNTDSVYFKKILANLISNAFKYTEDGGTVRISLHEEENFLVLKVYNTGKGIEEADMQNIFDRYRILGTMDNDDNRQNTARNGLGLFICHSLVQSLGGKIDIESEVGQYAEFTVTLPFGIVEESSDDTIDEDIPVSLPSPNTDIQKPQISHTAQKETEDKPMILVIDDHKDIVWLITETLSSEYQVQEAYNAEEALEFLKQYTPSLIITDIMMPNIDGLELISLIKENRYTRHIPLIIVSAKISDQEQAAGLNIGADAYLTKPFSPTVLLSVVNRLMTNQRELKE
;
A
#
# COMPACT_ATOMS: atom_id res chain seq x y z
N MET A 1 4.32 13.23 17.08
CA MET A 1 4.07 13.84 15.75
C MET A 1 5.20 14.75 15.26
N ARG A 2 5.79 15.64 16.05
CA ARG A 2 6.95 16.45 15.60
C ARG A 2 8.14 15.64 15.14
N THR A 3 8.47 14.53 15.78
CA THR A 3 9.56 13.61 15.44
C THR A 3 9.45 13.02 14.02
N GLN A 4 8.26 12.83 13.49
CA GLN A 4 8.05 12.26 12.15
C GLN A 4 8.34 13.22 11.00
N PHE A 5 8.35 14.54 11.25
CA PHE A 5 8.68 15.55 10.25
C PHE A 5 10.17 15.89 10.20
N GLU A 6 10.95 15.49 11.23
CA GLU A 6 12.38 15.78 11.33
C GLU A 6 13.19 15.19 10.16
N TRP A 7 12.72 14.07 9.59
CA TRP A 7 13.35 13.43 8.44
C TRP A 7 13.28 14.25 7.14
N PHE A 8 12.34 15.18 7.03
CA PHE A 8 12.17 16.01 5.83
C PHE A 8 12.94 17.32 5.88
N TYR A 9 13.45 17.76 7.03
CA TYR A 9 14.23 18.99 7.13
C TYR A 9 15.53 18.96 6.32
N PRO A 10 16.36 17.89 6.35
CA PRO A 10 17.56 17.83 5.52
C PRO A 10 17.24 17.92 4.02
N LEU A 11 16.14 17.28 3.59
CA LEU A 11 15.69 17.32 2.21
C LEU A 11 15.22 18.74 1.81
N SER A 12 14.52 19.43 2.71
CA SER A 12 14.08 20.80 2.48
C SER A 12 15.26 21.78 2.36
N GLU A 13 16.31 21.62 3.15
CA GLU A 13 17.53 22.41 3.06
C GLU A 13 18.29 22.14 1.75
N GLN A 14 18.45 20.88 1.37
CA GLN A 14 19.14 20.48 0.14
C GLN A 14 18.50 21.09 -1.12
N HIS A 15 17.18 21.15 -1.19
CA HIS A 15 16.40 21.66 -2.32
C HIS A 15 15.89 23.09 -2.11
N GLN A 16 16.32 23.77 -1.03
CA GLN A 16 15.88 25.12 -0.68
C GLN A 16 14.36 25.28 -0.59
N ILE A 17 13.64 24.20 -0.27
CA ILE A 17 12.18 24.17 -0.15
C ILE A 17 11.76 24.83 1.16
N GLN A 18 10.80 25.75 1.10
CA GLN A 18 10.17 26.32 2.28
C GLN A 18 9.20 25.33 2.90
N PHE A 19 9.68 24.58 3.89
CA PHE A 19 8.87 23.60 4.58
C PHE A 19 8.17 24.21 5.80
N LYS A 20 6.83 24.20 5.84
CA LYS A 20 6.02 24.81 6.91
C LYS A 20 5.05 23.79 7.48
N ILE A 21 4.95 23.75 8.81
CA ILE A 21 4.03 22.87 9.53
C ILE A 21 3.14 23.74 10.42
N ASP A 22 1.84 23.68 10.19
CA ASP A 22 0.79 24.32 10.99
C ASP A 22 -0.04 23.24 11.66
N ALA A 23 0.29 22.95 12.90
CA ALA A 23 -0.38 21.94 13.71
C ALA A 23 -0.45 22.40 15.16
N PRO A 24 -1.52 22.09 15.90
CA PRO A 24 -1.62 22.40 17.32
C PRO A 24 -0.51 21.71 18.11
N LYS A 25 -0.12 22.27 19.26
CA LYS A 25 0.92 21.67 20.11
C LYS A 25 0.54 20.28 20.60
N GLU A 26 -0.75 20.08 20.88
CA GLU A 26 -1.34 18.83 21.32
C GLU A 26 -2.64 18.62 20.56
N LEU A 27 -2.80 17.45 19.99
CA LEU A 27 -4.02 17.00 19.31
C LEU A 27 -4.20 15.51 19.61
N TYR A 28 -5.31 15.16 20.22
CA TYR A 28 -5.65 13.79 20.55
C TYR A 28 -6.74 13.32 19.60
N TRP A 29 -6.43 12.30 18.82
CA TRP A 29 -7.34 11.73 17.86
C TRP A 29 -7.26 10.22 17.88
N ASN A 30 -8.43 9.59 17.94
CA ASN A 30 -8.52 8.14 17.96
C ASN A 30 -8.56 7.61 16.53
N THR A 31 -7.47 7.02 16.07
CA THR A 31 -7.32 6.47 14.73
C THR A 31 -6.21 5.40 14.73
N ASP A 32 -6.19 4.54 13.71
CA ASP A 32 -5.07 3.64 13.50
C ASP A 32 -3.80 4.44 13.19
N SER A 33 -2.83 4.34 14.10
CA SER A 33 -1.59 5.13 14.03
C SER A 33 -0.68 4.67 12.87
N VAL A 34 -0.72 3.39 12.49
CA VAL A 34 0.08 2.82 11.39
C VAL A 34 -0.46 3.34 10.06
N TYR A 35 -1.78 3.27 9.87
CA TYR A 35 -2.45 3.79 8.68
C TYR A 35 -2.24 5.29 8.53
N PHE A 36 -2.43 6.04 9.62
CA PHE A 36 -2.24 7.50 9.59
C PHE A 36 -0.78 7.89 9.26
N LYS A 37 0.21 7.22 9.85
CA LYS A 37 1.63 7.44 9.54
C LYS A 37 1.93 7.16 8.06
N LYS A 38 1.38 6.09 7.49
CA LYS A 38 1.59 5.74 6.08
C LYS A 38 0.95 6.76 5.13
N ILE A 39 -0.28 7.22 5.42
CA ILE A 39 -0.96 8.29 4.68
C ILE A 39 -0.08 9.55 4.67
N LEU A 40 0.35 9.97 5.85
CA LEU A 40 1.17 11.16 6.04
C LEU A 40 2.49 11.08 5.26
N ALA A 41 3.22 9.96 5.40
CA ALA A 41 4.49 9.75 4.72
C ALA A 41 4.34 9.78 3.18
N ASN A 42 3.30 9.14 2.64
CA ASN A 42 3.04 9.14 1.20
C ASN A 42 2.70 10.53 0.66
N LEU A 43 1.83 11.28 1.34
CA LEU A 43 1.45 12.62 0.90
C LEU A 43 2.63 13.60 0.97
N ILE A 44 3.43 13.55 2.04
CA ILE A 44 4.60 14.42 2.20
C ILE A 44 5.68 14.07 1.17
N SER A 45 5.97 12.77 0.99
CA SER A 45 6.94 12.33 -0.02
C SER A 45 6.55 12.80 -1.43
N ASN A 46 5.25 12.71 -1.77
CA ASN A 46 4.75 13.24 -3.04
C ASN A 46 4.93 14.77 -3.12
N ALA A 47 4.60 15.51 -2.07
CA ALA A 47 4.76 16.96 -2.04
C ALA A 47 6.21 17.37 -2.31
N PHE A 48 7.19 16.75 -1.62
CA PHE A 48 8.61 17.03 -1.87
C PHE A 48 9.08 16.62 -3.27
N LYS A 49 8.61 15.47 -3.77
CA LYS A 49 8.97 14.94 -5.09
C LYS A 49 8.54 15.86 -6.24
N TYR A 50 7.38 16.51 -6.11
CA TYR A 50 6.80 17.34 -7.17
C TYR A 50 6.99 18.83 -6.94
N THR A 51 7.68 19.24 -5.88
CA THR A 51 8.08 20.62 -5.63
C THR A 51 9.44 20.90 -6.28
N GLU A 52 9.54 22.00 -7.02
CA GLU A 52 10.79 22.47 -7.60
C GLU A 52 11.68 23.12 -6.54
N ASP A 53 12.98 23.22 -6.81
CA ASP A 53 13.94 23.89 -5.92
C ASP A 53 13.50 25.34 -5.63
N GLY A 54 13.50 25.73 -4.36
CA GLY A 54 13.02 27.03 -3.91
C GLY A 54 11.49 27.12 -3.73
N GLY A 55 10.75 26.04 -4.00
CA GLY A 55 9.30 25.99 -3.82
C GLY A 55 8.85 25.91 -2.36
N THR A 56 7.57 25.64 -2.14
CA THR A 56 6.96 25.58 -0.80
C THR A 56 6.21 24.29 -0.61
N VAL A 57 6.44 23.62 0.54
CA VAL A 57 5.61 22.52 1.06
C VAL A 57 5.01 22.97 2.38
N ARG A 58 3.69 22.84 2.52
CA ARG A 58 2.97 23.18 3.76
C ARG A 58 2.10 22.01 4.19
N ILE A 59 2.19 21.69 5.47
CA ILE A 59 1.31 20.71 6.11
C ILE A 59 0.47 21.46 7.12
N SER A 60 -0.84 21.28 7.09
CA SER A 60 -1.72 21.74 8.16
C SER A 60 -2.53 20.58 8.71
N LEU A 61 -2.67 20.55 10.04
CA LEU A 61 -3.43 19.56 10.77
C LEU A 61 -4.28 20.27 11.81
N HIS A 62 -5.60 20.11 11.75
CA HIS A 62 -6.53 20.72 12.68
C HIS A 62 -7.77 19.86 12.87
N GLU A 63 -8.48 20.12 13.93
CA GLU A 63 -9.80 19.57 14.19
C GLU A 63 -10.86 20.53 13.66
N GLU A 64 -11.80 20.02 12.91
CA GLU A 64 -12.95 20.77 12.41
C GLU A 64 -14.21 19.98 12.68
N GLU A 65 -15.11 20.53 13.55
CA GLU A 65 -16.28 19.85 14.07
C GLU A 65 -15.90 18.51 14.75
N ASN A 66 -16.19 17.38 14.12
CA ASN A 66 -15.83 16.03 14.61
C ASN A 66 -14.89 15.31 13.61
N PHE A 67 -14.12 16.06 12.85
CA PHE A 67 -13.19 15.53 11.86
C PHE A 67 -11.77 16.02 12.10
N LEU A 68 -10.82 15.13 11.91
CA LEU A 68 -9.42 15.49 11.76
C LEU A 68 -9.18 15.86 10.30
N VAL A 69 -8.74 17.09 10.05
CA VAL A 69 -8.41 17.57 8.70
C VAL A 69 -6.91 17.73 8.56
N LEU A 70 -6.33 16.93 7.67
CA LEU A 70 -4.93 17.01 7.26
C LEU A 70 -4.87 17.58 5.84
N LYS A 71 -4.15 18.69 5.65
CA LYS A 71 -3.86 19.24 4.33
C LYS A 71 -2.38 19.19 4.05
N VAL A 72 -2.03 18.74 2.86
CA VAL A 72 -0.65 18.73 2.34
C VAL A 72 -0.64 19.51 1.04
N TYR A 73 -0.02 20.68 1.07
CA TYR A 73 0.09 21.62 -0.04
C TYR A 73 1.52 21.63 -0.57
N ASN A 74 1.67 21.70 -1.88
CA ASN A 74 2.96 21.95 -2.50
C ASN A 74 2.83 22.82 -3.75
N THR A 75 3.81 23.73 -3.94
CA THR A 75 4.00 24.39 -5.23
C THR A 75 4.65 23.45 -6.22
N GLY A 76 4.38 23.64 -7.53
CA GLY A 76 4.99 22.83 -8.59
C GLY A 76 4.14 22.80 -9.86
N LYS A 77 4.28 21.74 -10.63
CA LYS A 77 3.62 21.59 -11.94
C LYS A 77 2.08 21.56 -11.86
N GLY A 78 1.51 21.31 -10.69
CA GLY A 78 0.08 21.11 -10.52
C GLY A 78 -0.40 19.85 -11.25
N ILE A 79 -1.72 19.70 -11.32
CA ILE A 79 -2.39 18.51 -11.86
C ILE A 79 -3.53 18.98 -12.76
N GLU A 80 -3.64 18.43 -13.96
CA GLU A 80 -4.71 18.75 -14.88
C GLU A 80 -6.06 18.22 -14.38
N GLU A 81 -7.14 18.94 -14.65
CA GLU A 81 -8.50 18.57 -14.21
C GLU A 81 -8.91 17.17 -14.70
N ALA A 82 -8.51 16.82 -15.92
CA ALA A 82 -8.75 15.49 -16.48
C ALA A 82 -8.05 14.36 -15.71
N ASP A 83 -6.96 14.69 -15.03
CA ASP A 83 -6.17 13.73 -14.22
C ASP A 83 -6.65 13.66 -12.78
N MET A 84 -7.22 14.73 -12.22
CA MET A 84 -7.69 14.76 -10.83
C MET A 84 -8.72 13.68 -10.52
N GLN A 85 -9.62 13.37 -11.48
CA GLN A 85 -10.66 12.35 -11.29
C GLN A 85 -10.10 10.93 -11.13
N ASN A 86 -8.90 10.68 -11.67
CA ASN A 86 -8.31 9.35 -11.71
C ASN A 86 -6.95 9.28 -11.00
N ILE A 87 -6.57 10.33 -10.24
CA ILE A 87 -5.24 10.41 -9.62
C ILE A 87 -5.03 9.36 -8.54
N PHE A 88 -6.10 8.85 -7.98
CA PHE A 88 -6.10 7.77 -6.99
C PHE A 88 -6.13 6.39 -7.63
N ASP A 89 -6.25 6.31 -8.97
CA ASP A 89 -6.16 5.04 -9.68
C ASP A 89 -4.70 4.56 -9.74
N ARG A 90 -4.54 3.24 -9.75
CA ARG A 90 -3.21 2.59 -9.79
C ARG A 90 -2.47 2.96 -11.07
N TYR A 91 -1.14 3.18 -10.96
CA TYR A 91 -0.20 3.44 -12.07
C TYR A 91 -0.42 4.73 -12.87
N ARG A 92 -1.23 5.65 -12.42
CA ARG A 92 -1.31 6.93 -13.10
C ARG A 92 -0.13 7.80 -12.70
N ILE A 93 0.86 7.85 -13.58
CA ILE A 93 1.98 8.79 -13.50
C ILE A 93 1.55 10.02 -14.27
N LEU A 94 1.40 11.16 -13.58
CA LEU A 94 1.08 12.42 -14.22
C LEU A 94 2.22 12.83 -15.17
N GLY A 95 1.89 12.85 -16.44
CA GLY A 95 2.65 13.46 -17.53
C GLY A 95 4.17 13.32 -17.52
N THR A 96 4.70 12.45 -18.37
CA THR A 96 5.78 12.78 -19.32
C THR A 96 6.02 11.58 -20.23
N MET A 97 5.65 11.72 -21.49
CA MET A 97 6.40 11.12 -22.60
C MET A 97 7.68 11.96 -22.80
N ASP A 98 8.51 12.11 -21.82
CA ASP A 98 9.87 12.62 -22.01
C ASP A 98 10.81 11.41 -21.95
N ASN A 99 11.29 11.05 -23.14
CA ASN A 99 12.36 10.11 -23.43
C ASN A 99 13.68 10.62 -22.80
N ASP A 100 13.83 10.48 -21.50
CA ASP A 100 15.11 10.63 -20.84
C ASP A 100 15.51 9.32 -20.19
N ASP A 101 16.19 8.50 -20.99
CA ASP A 101 16.66 7.13 -20.73
C ASP A 101 17.74 7.02 -19.63
N ASN A 102 17.94 8.03 -18.77
CA ASN A 102 19.12 8.05 -17.92
C ASN A 102 18.88 8.40 -16.44
N ARG A 103 17.66 8.23 -15.91
CA ARG A 103 17.45 8.24 -14.46
C ARG A 103 16.90 6.90 -14.00
N GLN A 104 17.83 5.95 -13.91
CA GLN A 104 17.61 4.65 -13.31
C GLN A 104 17.13 4.77 -11.85
N ASN A 105 16.04 4.05 -11.56
CA ASN A 105 15.66 3.53 -10.24
C ASN A 105 15.33 4.52 -9.13
N THR A 106 14.25 5.28 -9.28
CA THR A 106 13.41 5.59 -8.12
C THR A 106 11.98 5.21 -8.47
N ALA A 107 11.40 4.33 -7.65
CA ALA A 107 10.10 3.72 -7.83
C ALA A 107 8.99 4.75 -8.16
N ARG A 108 8.73 4.98 -9.45
CA ARG A 108 7.65 5.84 -9.98
C ARG A 108 6.36 5.04 -10.06
N ASN A 109 5.96 4.39 -8.96
CA ASN A 109 4.97 3.34 -9.07
C ASN A 109 3.52 3.84 -9.10
N GLY A 110 3.24 5.13 -8.95
CA GLY A 110 1.87 5.66 -8.94
C GLY A 110 0.95 5.01 -7.87
N LEU A 111 1.55 4.30 -6.90
CA LEU A 111 0.85 3.53 -5.89
C LEU A 111 0.62 4.28 -4.58
N GLY A 112 1.44 5.29 -4.30
CA GLY A 112 1.36 6.00 -3.02
C GLY A 112 0.00 6.66 -2.78
N LEU A 113 -0.56 7.33 -3.78
CA LEU A 113 -1.90 7.95 -3.69
C LEU A 113 -3.02 6.92 -3.67
N PHE A 114 -2.87 5.82 -4.41
CA PHE A 114 -3.75 4.66 -4.34
C PHE A 114 -3.84 4.10 -2.92
N ILE A 115 -2.69 3.87 -2.28
CA ILE A 115 -2.61 3.39 -0.89
C ILE A 115 -3.21 4.41 0.07
N CYS A 116 -2.91 5.71 -0.09
CA CYS A 116 -3.55 6.76 0.70
C CYS A 116 -5.07 6.69 0.63
N HIS A 117 -5.62 6.58 -0.58
CA HIS A 117 -7.07 6.48 -0.77
C HIS A 117 -7.66 5.25 -0.07
N SER A 118 -7.04 4.06 -0.25
CA SER A 118 -7.49 2.82 0.38
C SER A 118 -7.46 2.89 1.91
N LEU A 119 -6.37 3.44 2.49
CA LEU A 119 -6.23 3.59 3.94
C LEU A 119 -7.20 4.61 4.52
N VAL A 120 -7.39 5.75 3.83
CA VAL A 120 -8.37 6.79 4.24
C VAL A 120 -9.79 6.22 4.25
N GLN A 121 -10.16 5.45 3.23
CA GLN A 121 -11.47 4.78 3.19
C GLN A 121 -11.62 3.77 4.34
N SER A 122 -10.58 3.01 4.67
CA SER A 122 -10.61 2.06 5.79
C SER A 122 -10.78 2.74 7.14
N LEU A 123 -10.30 3.98 7.28
CA LEU A 123 -10.54 4.82 8.45
C LEU A 123 -11.89 5.54 8.42
N GLY A 124 -12.77 5.24 7.46
CA GLY A 124 -14.07 5.89 7.28
C GLY A 124 -13.98 7.35 6.83
N GLY A 125 -12.82 7.76 6.31
CA GLY A 125 -12.53 9.12 5.89
C GLY A 125 -12.70 9.38 4.40
N LYS A 126 -12.29 10.58 3.97
CA LYS A 126 -12.30 11.05 2.59
C LYS A 126 -10.98 11.72 2.26
N ILE A 127 -10.52 11.58 1.02
CA ILE A 127 -9.39 12.32 0.47
C ILE A 127 -9.85 13.08 -0.77
N ASP A 128 -9.55 14.38 -0.80
CA ASP A 128 -9.87 15.30 -1.89
C ASP A 128 -8.59 15.96 -2.41
N ILE A 129 -8.66 16.52 -3.62
CA ILE A 129 -7.55 17.25 -4.23
C ILE A 129 -8.03 18.55 -4.85
N GLU A 130 -7.27 19.62 -4.63
CA GLU A 130 -7.35 20.89 -5.35
C GLU A 130 -6.00 21.19 -6.00
N SER A 131 -5.99 21.63 -7.24
CA SER A 131 -4.76 21.91 -7.95
C SER A 131 -4.98 22.93 -9.07
N GLU A 132 -3.93 23.72 -9.32
CA GLU A 132 -3.84 24.61 -10.46
C GLU A 132 -2.55 24.34 -11.23
N VAL A 133 -2.69 24.04 -12.52
CA VAL A 133 -1.56 23.69 -13.39
C VAL A 133 -0.50 24.78 -13.39
N GLY A 134 0.75 24.40 -13.14
CA GLY A 134 1.90 25.31 -13.06
C GLY A 134 2.00 26.10 -11.76
N GLN A 135 1.11 25.88 -10.78
CA GLN A 135 1.12 26.63 -9.54
C GLN A 135 1.23 25.74 -8.31
N TYR A 136 0.22 24.87 -8.05
CA TYR A 136 0.18 24.06 -6.84
C TYR A 136 -0.68 22.80 -6.95
N ALA A 137 -0.49 21.91 -5.96
CA ALA A 137 -1.44 20.87 -5.61
C ALA A 137 -1.66 20.87 -4.09
N GLU A 138 -2.90 20.64 -3.64
CA GLU A 138 -3.27 20.46 -2.24
C GLU A 138 -4.13 19.22 -2.08
N PHE A 139 -3.66 18.30 -1.25
CA PHE A 139 -4.41 17.11 -0.84
C PHE A 139 -5.04 17.35 0.52
N THR A 140 -6.34 17.10 0.65
CA THR A 140 -7.09 17.22 1.89
C THR A 140 -7.62 15.85 2.32
N VAL A 141 -7.17 15.37 3.48
CA VAL A 141 -7.67 14.14 4.11
C VAL A 141 -8.56 14.53 5.30
N THR A 142 -9.77 14.02 5.32
CA THR A 142 -10.75 14.21 6.38
C THR A 142 -11.05 12.88 7.02
N LEU A 143 -10.74 12.72 8.34
CA LEU A 143 -10.97 11.49 9.08
C LEU A 143 -12.00 11.74 10.19
N PRO A 144 -13.04 10.90 10.35
CA PRO A 144 -13.98 11.02 11.43
C PRO A 144 -13.32 10.69 12.77
N PHE A 145 -13.91 11.15 13.88
CA PHE A 145 -13.51 10.69 15.20
C PHE A 145 -13.87 9.20 15.34
N GLY A 146 -12.84 8.35 15.41
CA GLY A 146 -13.04 6.90 15.55
C GLY A 146 -13.64 6.54 16.89
N ILE A 147 -14.66 5.68 16.90
CA ILE A 147 -15.15 5.04 18.12
C ILE A 147 -14.26 3.82 18.33
N VAL A 148 -13.46 3.77 19.40
CA VAL A 148 -12.72 2.56 19.77
C VAL A 148 -13.70 1.61 20.45
N GLU A 149 -13.90 0.43 19.90
CA GLU A 149 -14.17 -0.73 20.73
C GLU A 149 -12.87 -1.03 21.49
N GLU A 150 -12.91 -0.93 22.82
CA GLU A 150 -11.76 -1.21 23.68
C GLU A 150 -11.27 -2.66 23.49
N SER A 151 -10.29 -2.84 22.65
CA SER A 151 -9.44 -4.03 22.72
C SER A 151 -8.20 -3.66 23.55
N SER A 152 -8.20 -4.16 24.76
CA SER A 152 -7.09 -4.07 25.69
C SER A 152 -5.91 -4.86 25.16
N ASP A 153 -4.91 -4.19 24.61
CA ASP A 153 -3.48 -4.50 24.83
C ASP A 153 -2.61 -3.36 24.30
N ASP A 154 -2.25 -2.47 25.26
CA ASP A 154 -1.20 -1.48 25.05
C ASP A 154 0.18 -2.15 25.16
N THR A 155 0.83 -2.39 24.04
CA THR A 155 2.28 -2.41 23.99
C THR A 155 2.73 -1.46 22.89
N ILE A 156 3.19 -0.29 23.33
CA ILE A 156 3.82 0.73 22.50
C ILE A 156 5.17 0.16 22.05
N ASP A 157 5.27 -0.26 20.80
CA ASP A 157 6.56 -0.48 20.14
C ASP A 157 6.93 0.81 19.38
N GLU A 158 7.87 1.55 19.97
CA GLU A 158 8.59 2.64 19.33
C GLU A 158 9.55 2.03 18.28
N ASP A 159 9.60 2.66 17.10
CA ASP A 159 10.54 2.42 16.00
C ASP A 159 10.13 1.45 14.88
N ILE A 160 9.28 1.96 13.98
CA ILE A 160 9.26 1.44 12.60
C ILE A 160 10.05 2.43 11.73
N PRO A 161 11.20 2.03 11.15
CA PRO A 161 11.95 2.90 10.25
C PRO A 161 11.17 3.15 8.96
N VAL A 162 10.80 4.40 8.71
CA VAL A 162 10.31 4.84 7.40
C VAL A 162 11.48 4.80 6.43
N SER A 163 11.49 3.84 5.52
CA SER A 163 12.52 3.76 4.48
C SER A 163 12.28 4.85 3.45
N LEU A 164 13.03 5.95 3.55
CA LEU A 164 13.22 6.90 2.46
C LEU A 164 14.18 6.30 1.42
N PRO A 165 13.97 6.55 0.12
CA PRO A 165 14.94 6.12 -0.88
C PRO A 165 16.23 6.92 -0.73
N SER A 166 17.28 6.28 -0.18
CA SER A 166 18.63 6.81 -0.22
C SER A 166 19.25 6.61 -1.61
N PRO A 167 19.99 7.58 -2.15
CA PRO A 167 20.75 7.38 -3.37
C PRO A 167 21.97 6.49 -3.05
N ASN A 168 22.03 5.33 -3.70
CA ASN A 168 23.18 4.44 -3.79
C ASN A 168 23.88 4.01 -2.50
N THR A 169 23.55 2.84 -2.02
CA THR A 169 24.52 1.98 -1.34
C THR A 169 24.14 0.51 -1.57
N ASP A 170 25.13 -0.27 -1.97
CA ASP A 170 25.08 -1.73 -2.17
C ASP A 170 24.47 -2.41 -0.94
N ILE A 171 23.30 -3.03 -1.10
CA ILE A 171 22.65 -3.78 -0.03
C ILE A 171 23.23 -5.18 0.01
N GLN A 172 24.09 -5.42 0.98
CA GLN A 172 24.41 -6.77 1.44
C GLN A 172 23.13 -7.40 2.01
N LYS A 173 22.82 -8.63 1.55
CA LYS A 173 21.70 -9.45 2.02
C LYS A 173 21.68 -9.52 3.54
N PRO A 174 20.53 -9.25 4.20
CA PRO A 174 20.37 -9.57 5.61
C PRO A 174 20.36 -11.10 5.78
N GLN A 175 21.27 -11.61 6.55
CA GLN A 175 21.20 -12.98 7.06
C GLN A 175 20.01 -13.08 8.02
N ILE A 176 19.13 -14.02 7.74
CA ILE A 176 18.04 -14.40 8.62
C ILE A 176 18.61 -14.96 9.92
N SER A 177 18.58 -14.19 10.98
CA SER A 177 18.85 -14.67 12.33
C SER A 177 17.58 -15.27 12.92
N HIS A 178 17.51 -16.59 12.95
CA HIS A 178 16.54 -17.32 13.74
C HIS A 178 16.81 -17.06 15.22
N THR A 179 15.94 -16.29 15.87
CA THR A 179 15.71 -16.44 17.34
C THR A 179 14.51 -15.58 17.76
N ALA A 180 13.34 -16.19 17.85
CA ALA A 180 12.36 -16.00 18.94
C ALA A 180 11.24 -17.02 18.78
N GLN A 181 11.34 -18.12 19.52
CA GLN A 181 10.18 -18.97 19.80
C GLN A 181 9.25 -18.18 20.72
N LYS A 182 8.18 -17.62 20.13
CA LYS A 182 6.94 -17.31 20.84
C LYS A 182 5.89 -18.25 20.29
N GLU A 183 5.10 -18.82 21.16
CA GLU A 183 4.01 -19.75 20.91
C GLU A 183 3.14 -19.19 19.77
N THR A 184 3.39 -19.66 18.53
CA THR A 184 2.54 -19.39 17.40
C THR A 184 1.33 -20.27 17.54
N GLU A 185 0.18 -19.71 17.91
CA GLU A 185 -1.09 -20.27 17.52
C GLU A 185 -0.99 -20.66 16.04
N ASP A 186 -1.56 -21.81 15.69
CA ASP A 186 -1.44 -22.44 14.37
C ASP A 186 -2.27 -21.64 13.33
N LYS A 187 -1.86 -20.37 13.10
CA LYS A 187 -2.54 -19.47 12.14
C LYS A 187 -2.39 -20.02 10.73
N PRO A 188 -3.48 -20.11 9.95
CA PRO A 188 -3.37 -20.52 8.56
C PRO A 188 -2.45 -19.59 7.76
N MET A 189 -1.60 -20.19 6.90
CA MET A 189 -0.64 -19.46 6.10
C MET A 189 -1.26 -19.00 4.78
N ILE A 190 -1.04 -17.73 4.43
CA ILE A 190 -1.43 -17.11 3.15
C ILE A 190 -0.17 -16.69 2.40
N LEU A 191 -0.06 -17.06 1.12
CA LEU A 191 1.01 -16.59 0.24
C LEU A 191 0.50 -15.37 -0.56
N VAL A 192 1.22 -14.26 -0.45
CA VAL A 192 0.93 -13.00 -1.16
C VAL A 192 2.01 -12.75 -2.21
N ILE A 193 1.61 -12.52 -3.46
CA ILE A 193 2.49 -12.39 -4.61
C ILE A 193 2.15 -11.11 -5.36
N ASP A 194 3.03 -10.11 -5.32
CA ASP A 194 2.92 -8.85 -6.06
C ASP A 194 4.32 -8.23 -6.17
N ASP A 195 4.70 -7.71 -7.33
CA ASP A 195 6.00 -7.08 -7.54
C ASP A 195 6.13 -5.73 -6.80
N HIS A 196 5.02 -5.21 -6.28
CA HIS A 196 4.94 -3.94 -5.58
C HIS A 196 4.93 -4.13 -4.05
N LYS A 197 6.06 -3.82 -3.42
CA LYS A 197 6.24 -3.94 -1.95
C LYS A 197 5.16 -3.24 -1.13
N ASP A 198 4.66 -2.10 -1.60
CA ASP A 198 3.61 -1.35 -0.88
C ASP A 198 2.26 -2.07 -0.90
N ILE A 199 1.95 -2.81 -1.97
CA ILE A 199 0.73 -3.63 -2.04
C ILE A 199 0.89 -4.88 -1.17
N VAL A 200 2.04 -5.55 -1.27
CA VAL A 200 2.37 -6.67 -0.38
C VAL A 200 2.25 -6.24 1.07
N TRP A 201 2.84 -5.10 1.44
CA TRP A 201 2.72 -4.54 2.78
C TRP A 201 1.26 -4.30 3.19
N LEU A 202 0.45 -3.66 2.32
CA LEU A 202 -0.97 -3.39 2.62
C LEU A 202 -1.76 -4.68 2.86
N ILE A 203 -1.54 -5.70 2.04
CA ILE A 203 -2.20 -7.00 2.18
C ILE A 203 -1.72 -7.70 3.45
N THR A 204 -0.40 -7.72 3.69
CA THR A 204 0.21 -8.33 4.88
C THR A 204 -0.32 -7.67 6.15
N GLU A 205 -0.31 -6.34 6.23
CA GLU A 205 -0.82 -5.60 7.38
C GLU A 205 -2.30 -5.90 7.64
N THR A 206 -3.10 -5.97 6.57
CA THR A 206 -4.54 -6.29 6.68
C THR A 206 -4.79 -7.68 7.24
N LEU A 207 -3.92 -8.67 6.91
CA LEU A 207 -4.18 -10.08 7.21
C LEU A 207 -3.40 -10.60 8.43
N SER A 208 -2.35 -9.92 8.89
CA SER A 208 -1.43 -10.42 9.93
C SER A 208 -2.08 -10.65 11.29
N SER A 209 -3.20 -9.98 11.59
CA SER A 209 -3.96 -10.20 12.83
C SER A 209 -4.54 -11.62 12.93
N GLU A 210 -5.01 -12.19 11.81
CA GLU A 210 -5.70 -13.49 11.77
C GLU A 210 -4.89 -14.59 11.08
N TYR A 211 -3.91 -14.26 10.22
CA TYR A 211 -3.19 -15.17 9.35
C TYR A 211 -1.68 -15.00 9.45
N GLN A 212 -0.94 -16.07 9.17
CA GLN A 212 0.48 -15.98 8.88
C GLN A 212 0.65 -15.63 7.41
N VAL A 213 1.32 -14.51 7.10
CA VAL A 213 1.52 -14.07 5.72
C VAL A 213 2.95 -14.35 5.28
N GLN A 214 3.08 -15.01 4.12
CA GLN A 214 4.33 -15.19 3.41
C GLN A 214 4.32 -14.31 2.15
N GLU A 215 5.37 -13.57 1.96
CA GLU A 215 5.52 -12.62 0.86
C GLU A 215 6.38 -13.19 -0.26
N ALA A 216 6.01 -12.93 -1.51
CA ALA A 216 6.79 -13.16 -2.71
C ALA A 216 6.63 -11.96 -3.66
N TYR A 217 7.73 -11.54 -4.29
CA TYR A 217 7.73 -10.33 -5.12
C TYR A 217 7.80 -10.64 -6.63
N ASN A 218 7.74 -11.90 -6.99
CA ASN A 218 7.68 -12.39 -8.36
C ASN A 218 7.19 -13.85 -8.38
N ALA A 219 6.87 -14.34 -9.57
CA ALA A 219 6.37 -15.69 -9.76
C ALA A 219 7.41 -16.78 -9.42
N GLU A 220 8.70 -16.51 -9.68
CA GLU A 220 9.78 -17.45 -9.42
C GLU A 220 9.93 -17.71 -7.91
N GLU A 221 9.91 -16.65 -7.08
CA GLU A 221 9.92 -16.77 -5.61
C GLU A 221 8.71 -17.54 -5.10
N ALA A 222 7.52 -17.26 -5.65
CA ALA A 222 6.30 -17.96 -5.28
C ALA A 222 6.37 -19.45 -5.62
N LEU A 223 6.83 -19.80 -6.82
CA LEU A 223 6.98 -21.20 -7.23
C LEU A 223 8.05 -21.95 -6.41
N GLU A 224 9.14 -21.27 -6.05
CA GLU A 224 10.16 -21.89 -5.18
C GLU A 224 9.61 -22.15 -3.77
N PHE A 225 8.84 -21.20 -3.22
CA PHE A 225 8.15 -21.39 -1.95
C PHE A 225 7.16 -22.55 -2.00
N LEU A 226 6.35 -22.65 -3.06
CA LEU A 226 5.34 -23.70 -3.22
C LEU A 226 5.92 -25.11 -3.40
N LYS A 227 7.23 -25.26 -3.69
CA LYS A 227 7.91 -26.57 -3.67
C LYS A 227 8.08 -27.13 -2.25
N GLN A 228 8.17 -26.25 -1.26
CA GLN A 228 8.49 -26.62 0.12
C GLN A 228 7.30 -26.50 1.06
N TYR A 229 6.39 -25.57 0.79
CA TYR A 229 5.27 -25.23 1.66
C TYR A 229 3.94 -25.22 0.89
N THR A 230 2.87 -25.51 1.61
CA THR A 230 1.50 -25.50 1.06
C THR A 230 0.69 -24.46 1.83
N PRO A 231 0.49 -23.24 1.29
CA PRO A 231 -0.33 -22.23 1.94
C PRO A 231 -1.81 -22.63 1.90
N SER A 232 -2.59 -22.07 2.82
CA SER A 232 -4.04 -22.26 2.88
C SER A 232 -4.79 -21.42 1.83
N LEU A 233 -4.16 -20.35 1.33
CA LEU A 233 -4.70 -19.46 0.31
C LEU A 233 -3.57 -18.73 -0.40
N ILE A 234 -3.76 -18.42 -1.67
CA ILE A 234 -2.84 -17.63 -2.48
C ILE A 234 -3.53 -16.34 -2.93
N ILE A 235 -2.84 -15.21 -2.81
CA ILE A 235 -3.25 -13.91 -3.35
C ILE A 235 -2.18 -13.50 -4.35
N THR A 236 -2.56 -13.22 -5.61
CA THR A 236 -1.59 -12.87 -6.66
C THR A 236 -2.06 -11.71 -7.52
N ASP A 237 -1.12 -10.84 -7.91
CA ASP A 237 -1.34 -9.91 -9.02
C ASP A 237 -1.26 -10.67 -10.36
N ILE A 238 -1.90 -10.14 -11.40
CA ILE A 238 -1.74 -10.60 -12.78
C ILE A 238 -0.55 -9.89 -13.43
N MET A 239 -0.41 -8.60 -13.20
CA MET A 239 0.57 -7.77 -13.90
C MET A 239 1.92 -7.79 -13.18
N MET A 240 2.70 -8.84 -13.40
CA MET A 240 4.05 -8.97 -12.89
C MET A 240 5.07 -9.10 -14.05
N PRO A 241 6.33 -8.66 -13.86
CA PRO A 241 7.38 -8.85 -14.85
C PRO A 241 7.78 -10.33 -14.99
N ASN A 242 8.29 -10.73 -16.15
CA ASN A 242 8.77 -12.05 -16.54
C ASN A 242 7.64 -13.08 -16.74
N ILE A 243 7.17 -13.72 -15.69
CA ILE A 243 6.03 -14.63 -15.70
C ILE A 243 4.80 -13.84 -15.27
N ASP A 244 3.82 -13.70 -16.17
CA ASP A 244 2.58 -13.02 -15.80
C ASP A 244 1.73 -13.87 -14.83
N GLY A 245 0.83 -13.18 -14.09
CA GLY A 245 0.04 -13.86 -13.08
C GLY A 245 -0.90 -14.93 -13.65
N LEU A 246 -1.37 -14.81 -14.89
CA LEU A 246 -2.22 -15.83 -15.51
C LEU A 246 -1.43 -17.12 -15.79
N GLU A 247 -0.19 -17.00 -16.25
CA GLU A 247 0.72 -18.14 -16.43
C GLU A 247 1.05 -18.79 -15.09
N LEU A 248 1.34 -17.98 -14.04
CA LEU A 248 1.55 -18.47 -12.68
C LEU A 248 0.34 -19.26 -12.17
N ILE A 249 -0.89 -18.72 -12.35
CA ILE A 249 -2.13 -19.40 -11.95
C ILE A 249 -2.28 -20.73 -12.67
N SER A 250 -2.02 -20.79 -13.97
CA SER A 250 -2.04 -22.04 -14.76
C SER A 250 -1.09 -23.06 -14.16
N LEU A 251 0.15 -22.70 -13.88
CA LEU A 251 1.16 -23.58 -13.26
C LEU A 251 0.71 -24.08 -11.89
N ILE A 252 0.10 -23.26 -11.07
CA ILE A 252 -0.43 -23.63 -9.75
C ILE A 252 -1.60 -24.60 -9.89
N LYS A 253 -2.55 -24.34 -10.80
CA LYS A 253 -3.77 -25.13 -10.97
C LYS A 253 -3.54 -26.43 -11.74
N GLU A 254 -2.52 -26.53 -12.57
CA GLU A 254 -2.11 -27.78 -13.24
C GLU A 254 -1.36 -28.73 -12.30
N ASN A 255 -0.68 -28.20 -11.29
CA ASN A 255 0.07 -29.02 -10.35
C ASN A 255 -0.87 -29.71 -9.34
N ARG A 256 -0.81 -31.04 -9.28
CA ARG A 256 -1.68 -31.84 -8.39
C ARG A 256 -1.58 -31.52 -6.90
N TYR A 257 -0.46 -30.95 -6.46
CA TYR A 257 -0.20 -30.62 -5.05
C TYR A 257 -0.72 -29.23 -4.66
N THR A 258 -0.88 -28.32 -5.62
CA THR A 258 -1.27 -26.92 -5.35
C THR A 258 -2.62 -26.54 -5.95
N ARG A 259 -3.17 -27.33 -6.90
CA ARG A 259 -4.43 -27.01 -7.59
C ARG A 259 -5.64 -26.82 -6.68
N HIS A 260 -5.63 -27.42 -5.49
CA HIS A 260 -6.71 -27.35 -4.51
C HIS A 260 -6.65 -26.12 -3.62
N ILE A 261 -5.55 -25.37 -3.69
CA ILE A 261 -5.37 -24.15 -2.91
C ILE A 261 -6.26 -23.07 -3.51
N PRO A 262 -7.14 -22.43 -2.71
CA PRO A 262 -7.93 -21.28 -3.18
C PRO A 262 -7.02 -20.13 -3.56
N LEU A 263 -7.42 -19.42 -4.62
CA LEU A 263 -6.63 -18.38 -5.25
C LEU A 263 -7.46 -17.14 -5.49
N ILE A 264 -6.99 -15.99 -4.98
CA ILE A 264 -7.54 -14.67 -5.21
C ILE A 264 -6.64 -13.93 -6.20
N ILE A 265 -7.21 -13.42 -7.27
CA ILE A 265 -6.56 -12.45 -8.14
C ILE A 265 -6.81 -11.05 -7.60
N VAL A 266 -5.75 -10.27 -7.47
CA VAL A 266 -5.83 -8.85 -7.09
C VAL A 266 -5.18 -8.03 -8.19
N SER A 267 -5.98 -7.37 -9.05
CA SER A 267 -5.43 -6.67 -10.21
C SER A 267 -6.11 -5.33 -10.46
N ALA A 268 -5.45 -4.47 -11.28
CA ALA A 268 -6.07 -3.24 -11.78
C ALA A 268 -7.35 -3.56 -12.58
N LYS A 269 -8.20 -2.56 -12.83
CA LYS A 269 -9.43 -2.72 -13.63
C LYS A 269 -9.06 -3.28 -15.01
N ILE A 270 -9.44 -4.53 -15.25
CA ILE A 270 -9.18 -5.26 -16.48
C ILE A 270 -10.51 -5.34 -17.26
N SER A 271 -10.41 -5.56 -18.56
CA SER A 271 -11.59 -5.83 -19.40
C SER A 271 -12.37 -7.05 -18.88
N ASP A 272 -13.67 -7.08 -19.12
CA ASP A 272 -14.53 -8.23 -18.76
C ASP A 272 -14.00 -9.56 -19.31
N GLN A 273 -13.23 -9.50 -20.41
CA GLN A 273 -12.61 -10.67 -21.04
C GLN A 273 -11.44 -11.24 -20.20
N GLU A 274 -10.61 -10.39 -19.63
CA GLU A 274 -9.47 -10.82 -18.80
C GLU A 274 -9.92 -11.32 -17.43
N GLN A 275 -10.96 -10.70 -16.85
CA GLN A 275 -11.59 -11.20 -15.62
C GLN A 275 -12.19 -12.58 -15.84
N ALA A 276 -12.91 -12.77 -16.96
CA ALA A 276 -13.43 -14.07 -17.36
C ALA A 276 -12.32 -15.10 -17.61
N ALA A 277 -11.20 -14.68 -18.20
CA ALA A 277 -10.03 -15.53 -18.41
C ALA A 277 -9.43 -16.02 -17.08
N GLY A 278 -9.21 -15.13 -16.10
CA GLY A 278 -8.69 -15.46 -14.79
C GLY A 278 -9.57 -16.46 -14.02
N LEU A 279 -10.88 -16.26 -14.04
CA LEU A 279 -11.85 -17.17 -13.43
C LEU A 279 -11.89 -18.52 -14.16
N ASN A 280 -11.81 -18.54 -15.50
CA ASN A 280 -11.79 -19.76 -16.30
C ASN A 280 -10.52 -20.59 -16.07
N ILE A 281 -9.39 -19.99 -15.75
CA ILE A 281 -8.12 -20.67 -15.42
C ILE A 281 -8.20 -21.31 -14.01
N GLY A 282 -9.19 -20.93 -13.18
CA GLY A 282 -9.46 -21.55 -11.89
C GLY A 282 -9.20 -20.66 -10.67
N ALA A 283 -9.19 -19.36 -10.82
CA ALA A 283 -9.23 -18.45 -9.67
C ALA A 283 -10.58 -18.55 -8.95
N ASP A 284 -10.55 -18.52 -7.62
CA ASP A 284 -11.74 -18.68 -6.76
C ASP A 284 -12.39 -17.33 -6.43
N ALA A 285 -11.63 -16.23 -6.55
CA ALA A 285 -12.13 -14.86 -6.43
C ALA A 285 -11.26 -13.88 -7.21
N TYR A 286 -11.87 -12.73 -7.49
CA TYR A 286 -11.23 -11.62 -8.16
C TYR A 286 -11.50 -10.33 -7.37
N LEU A 287 -10.46 -9.56 -7.11
CA LEU A 287 -10.54 -8.29 -6.40
C LEU A 287 -9.88 -7.18 -7.24
N THR A 288 -10.65 -6.17 -7.61
CA THR A 288 -10.12 -5.04 -8.37
C THR A 288 -9.39 -4.06 -7.45
N LYS A 289 -8.21 -3.61 -7.87
CA LYS A 289 -7.52 -2.46 -7.27
C LYS A 289 -8.16 -1.16 -7.81
N PRO A 290 -8.52 -0.19 -6.98
CA PRO A 290 -8.36 -0.10 -5.53
C PRO A 290 -9.34 -0.97 -4.75
N PHE A 291 -8.85 -1.63 -3.70
CA PHE A 291 -9.68 -2.38 -2.76
C PHE A 291 -9.50 -1.83 -1.34
N SER A 292 -10.57 -1.89 -0.54
CA SER A 292 -10.43 -1.59 0.88
C SER A 292 -9.93 -2.84 1.65
N PRO A 293 -9.13 -2.66 2.73
CA PRO A 293 -8.76 -3.76 3.62
C PRO A 293 -9.94 -4.59 4.09
N THR A 294 -11.07 -3.96 4.42
CA THR A 294 -12.31 -4.65 4.84
C THR A 294 -12.85 -5.58 3.75
N VAL A 295 -12.84 -5.17 2.49
CA VAL A 295 -13.29 -6.01 1.36
C VAL A 295 -12.34 -7.19 1.15
N LEU A 296 -11.02 -6.95 1.19
CA LEU A 296 -10.03 -8.02 1.11
C LEU A 296 -10.24 -9.06 2.21
N LEU A 297 -10.34 -8.62 3.47
CA LEU A 297 -10.55 -9.51 4.61
C LEU A 297 -11.85 -10.34 4.47
N SER A 298 -12.93 -9.72 4.02
CA SER A 298 -14.22 -10.41 3.79
C SER A 298 -14.10 -11.50 2.73
N VAL A 299 -13.37 -11.25 1.62
CA VAL A 299 -13.15 -12.26 0.56
C VAL A 299 -12.28 -13.39 1.07
N VAL A 300 -11.21 -13.10 1.78
CA VAL A 300 -10.30 -14.08 2.38
C VAL A 300 -11.07 -14.98 3.37
N ASN A 301 -11.79 -14.39 4.33
CA ASN A 301 -12.53 -15.12 5.34
C ASN A 301 -13.58 -16.04 4.71
N ARG A 302 -14.30 -15.59 3.68
CA ARG A 302 -15.26 -16.42 2.95
C ARG A 302 -14.61 -17.67 2.34
N LEU A 303 -13.46 -17.51 1.66
CA LEU A 303 -12.79 -18.65 1.02
C LEU A 303 -12.18 -19.59 2.05
N MET A 304 -11.64 -19.06 3.15
CA MET A 304 -11.08 -19.88 4.23
C MET A 304 -12.14 -20.68 4.97
N THR A 305 -13.35 -20.13 5.16
CA THR A 305 -14.50 -20.85 5.76
C THR A 305 -14.97 -21.99 4.85
N ASN A 306 -15.18 -21.72 3.56
CA ASN A 306 -15.58 -22.74 2.58
C ASN A 306 -14.57 -23.91 2.53
N GLN A 307 -13.28 -23.62 2.67
CA GLN A 307 -12.24 -24.66 2.66
C GLN A 307 -12.27 -25.53 3.93
N ARG A 308 -12.67 -25.00 5.09
CA ARG A 308 -12.84 -25.78 6.33
C ARG A 308 -14.02 -26.73 6.23
N GLU A 309 -15.16 -26.29 5.71
CA GLU A 309 -16.36 -27.09 5.51
C GLU A 309 -16.16 -28.25 4.51
N LEU A 310 -15.25 -28.12 3.54
CA LEU A 310 -14.92 -29.19 2.58
C LEU A 310 -13.96 -30.24 3.14
N LYS A 311 -13.33 -29.99 4.28
CA LYS A 311 -12.38 -30.91 4.94
C LYS A 311 -13.01 -31.70 6.10
N GLU A 312 -14.19 -31.27 6.56
CA GLU A 312 -15.06 -32.01 7.49
C GLU A 312 -15.99 -32.99 6.76
#